data_5e7da840f5f7f10f62c9ee4b79173ce2
#
_entry.id   5e7da840f5f7f10f62c9ee4b79173ce2
#
_cell.length_a   1.000
_cell.length_b   1.000
_cell.length_c   1.000
_cell.angle_alpha   90.00
_cell.angle_beta   90.00
_cell.angle_gamma   90.00
#
_symmetry.space_group_name_H-M   'P 1'
#
loop_
_entity.id
_entity.type
_entity.pdbx_description
1 polymer ?
#
loop_
_entity_poly.entity_id
_entity_poly.type
_entity_poly.pdbx_seq_one_letter_code
_entity_poly.pdbx_strand_id
1 'polypeptide(L)'
;LIRNVKDGGVKLKTIIFSGYNEFEYAKLAVKLGVEDYILKPVAPDEFKNTMLKVISELDEELRKNEDYNKQANSLRQFYLYSLINGSAANGIVKNTEFLNGFNRLVLIEFNSDFFGKYEFDFDKAVQIIKEEWESLYLNLNPQQSVILLKTSEEEAAKADTNYRIERFLSSLHNYIYEES
;
A
#
# COMPACT_ATOMS: atom_id res chain seq x y z
N LEU A 1 -19.64 2.64 -22.33
CA LEU A 1 -19.54 2.10 -20.99
C LEU A 1 -18.08 1.80 -20.64
N ILE A 2 -17.39 0.84 -21.32
CA ILE A 2 -16.00 0.41 -21.03
C ILE A 2 -15.05 1.60 -20.99
N ARG A 3 -15.09 2.48 -22.00
CA ARG A 3 -14.24 3.68 -22.03
C ARG A 3 -14.45 4.55 -20.80
N ASN A 4 -15.68 4.86 -20.43
CA ASN A 4 -16.01 5.72 -19.28
C ASN A 4 -15.49 5.15 -17.95
N VAL A 5 -15.50 3.81 -17.80
CA VAL A 5 -14.98 3.17 -16.60
C VAL A 5 -13.44 3.22 -16.57
N LYS A 6 -12.78 2.98 -17.70
CA LYS A 6 -11.31 3.10 -17.80
C LYS A 6 -10.83 4.53 -17.59
N ASP A 7 -11.53 5.51 -18.18
CA ASP A 7 -11.22 6.93 -18.00
C ASP A 7 -11.39 7.41 -16.56
N GLY A 8 -12.23 6.71 -15.77
CA GLY A 8 -12.38 6.92 -14.34
C GLY A 8 -11.24 6.39 -13.45
N GLY A 9 -10.17 5.86 -14.05
CA GLY A 9 -8.99 5.36 -13.32
C GLY A 9 -9.18 4.00 -12.65
N VAL A 10 -10.33 3.35 -12.86
CA VAL A 10 -10.59 2.02 -12.29
C VAL A 10 -9.89 0.94 -13.13
N LYS A 11 -9.02 0.18 -12.51
CA LYS A 11 -8.37 -0.99 -13.13
C LYS A 11 -9.37 -2.14 -13.16
N LEU A 12 -9.85 -2.49 -14.35
CA LEU A 12 -10.79 -3.59 -14.55
C LEU A 12 -10.28 -4.51 -15.65
N LYS A 13 -10.45 -5.80 -15.44
CA LYS A 13 -10.39 -6.83 -16.48
C LYS A 13 -11.80 -6.99 -17.06
N THR A 14 -11.93 -6.86 -18.34
CA THR A 14 -13.24 -6.86 -19.02
C THR A 14 -13.32 -8.01 -20.01
N ILE A 15 -14.38 -8.82 -19.94
CA ILE A 15 -14.69 -9.87 -20.91
C ILE A 15 -16.04 -9.55 -21.51
N ILE A 16 -16.19 -9.69 -22.83
CA ILE A 16 -17.44 -9.46 -23.53
C ILE A 16 -18.03 -10.80 -23.95
N PHE A 17 -19.30 -11.03 -23.63
CA PHE A 17 -20.09 -12.14 -24.12
C PHE A 17 -21.13 -11.60 -25.12
N SER A 18 -21.04 -12.00 -26.40
CA SER A 18 -21.88 -11.47 -27.46
C SER A 18 -22.54 -12.58 -28.29
N GLY A 19 -23.77 -12.34 -28.73
CA GLY A 19 -24.44 -13.18 -29.74
C GLY A 19 -24.10 -12.78 -31.18
N TYR A 20 -23.33 -11.70 -31.38
CA TYR A 20 -22.99 -11.17 -32.70
C TYR A 20 -21.58 -11.62 -33.11
N ASN A 21 -21.51 -12.32 -34.23
CA ASN A 21 -20.24 -12.79 -34.80
C ASN A 21 -19.73 -11.81 -35.89
N GLU A 22 -19.79 -10.50 -35.60
CA GLU A 22 -19.28 -9.49 -36.53
C GLU A 22 -17.84 -9.12 -36.18
N PHE A 23 -16.95 -9.23 -37.13
CA PHE A 23 -15.52 -8.92 -36.99
C PHE A 23 -15.26 -7.50 -36.46
N GLU A 24 -16.10 -6.54 -36.85
CA GLU A 24 -15.95 -5.16 -36.38
C GLU A 24 -16.17 -4.99 -34.88
N TYR A 25 -17.05 -5.77 -34.25
CA TYR A 25 -17.23 -5.73 -32.79
C TYR A 25 -16.03 -6.33 -32.06
N ALA A 26 -15.50 -7.44 -32.56
CA ALA A 26 -14.29 -8.03 -31.99
C ALA A 26 -13.09 -7.07 -32.11
N LYS A 27 -12.92 -6.42 -33.25
CA LYS A 27 -11.88 -5.42 -33.48
C LYS A 27 -12.04 -4.19 -32.56
N LEU A 28 -13.27 -3.76 -32.32
CA LEU A 28 -13.56 -2.66 -31.38
C LEU A 28 -13.25 -3.08 -29.93
N ALA A 29 -13.58 -4.30 -29.54
CA ALA A 29 -13.27 -4.87 -28.23
C ALA A 29 -11.75 -4.85 -27.96
N VAL A 30 -10.95 -5.31 -28.94
CA VAL A 30 -9.48 -5.25 -28.86
C VAL A 30 -8.99 -3.81 -28.71
N LYS A 31 -9.52 -2.84 -29.48
CA LYS A 31 -9.15 -1.42 -29.34
C LYS A 31 -9.51 -0.82 -27.98
N LEU A 32 -10.57 -1.34 -27.35
CA LEU A 32 -10.98 -0.94 -26.00
C LEU A 32 -10.18 -1.66 -24.91
N GLY A 33 -9.29 -2.58 -25.28
CA GLY A 33 -8.45 -3.34 -24.38
C GLY A 33 -9.28 -4.24 -23.47
N VAL A 34 -10.25 -4.98 -24.03
CA VAL A 34 -10.91 -6.07 -23.32
C VAL A 34 -10.01 -7.32 -23.33
N GLU A 35 -10.10 -8.12 -22.28
CA GLU A 35 -9.26 -9.31 -22.13
C GLU A 35 -9.69 -10.42 -23.09
N ASP A 36 -11.01 -10.53 -23.32
CA ASP A 36 -11.54 -11.53 -24.24
C ASP A 36 -12.92 -11.15 -24.81
N TYR A 37 -13.27 -11.73 -25.98
CA TYR A 37 -14.54 -11.55 -26.64
C TYR A 37 -15.09 -12.92 -27.03
N ILE A 38 -16.09 -13.39 -26.30
CA ILE A 38 -16.61 -14.76 -26.37
C ILE A 38 -18.00 -14.75 -27.06
N LEU A 39 -18.16 -15.60 -28.06
CA LEU A 39 -19.43 -15.76 -28.75
C LEU A 39 -20.39 -16.68 -28.01
N LYS A 40 -21.65 -16.29 -27.97
CA LYS A 40 -22.76 -17.15 -27.48
C LYS A 40 -23.22 -18.09 -28.60
N PRO A 41 -23.55 -19.36 -28.30
CA PRO A 41 -23.57 -20.00 -26.98
C PRO A 41 -22.15 -20.31 -26.47
N VAL A 42 -21.88 -20.04 -25.19
CA VAL A 42 -20.57 -20.25 -24.57
C VAL A 42 -20.46 -21.68 -24.06
N ALA A 43 -19.43 -22.40 -24.46
CA ALA A 43 -19.12 -23.71 -23.89
C ALA A 43 -18.64 -23.56 -22.42
N PRO A 44 -19.08 -24.43 -21.49
CA PRO A 44 -18.67 -24.35 -20.09
C PRO A 44 -17.15 -24.36 -19.88
N ASP A 45 -16.43 -25.16 -20.66
CA ASP A 45 -14.98 -25.26 -20.58
C ASP A 45 -14.28 -23.98 -21.09
N GLU A 46 -14.79 -23.36 -22.15
CA GLU A 46 -14.31 -22.08 -22.67
C GLU A 46 -14.48 -20.97 -21.62
N PHE A 47 -15.67 -20.88 -21.02
CA PHE A 47 -15.93 -19.94 -19.93
C PHE A 47 -14.96 -20.15 -18.76
N LYS A 48 -14.82 -21.40 -18.30
CA LYS A 48 -13.92 -21.74 -17.20
C LYS A 48 -12.47 -21.35 -17.50
N ASN A 49 -11.98 -21.70 -18.68
CA ASN A 49 -10.59 -21.42 -19.08
C ASN A 49 -10.32 -19.91 -19.16
N THR A 50 -11.25 -19.16 -19.74
CA THR A 50 -11.13 -17.69 -19.80
C THR A 50 -11.13 -17.08 -18.41
N MET A 51 -12.00 -17.52 -17.50
CA MET A 51 -12.02 -17.04 -16.12
C MET A 51 -10.73 -17.35 -15.39
N LEU A 52 -10.22 -18.58 -15.48
CA LEU A 52 -8.97 -18.99 -14.85
C LEU A 52 -7.78 -18.16 -15.36
N LYS A 53 -7.73 -17.90 -16.67
CA LYS A 53 -6.70 -17.05 -17.27
C LYS A 53 -6.73 -15.63 -16.67
N VAL A 54 -7.90 -14.98 -16.65
CA VAL A 54 -8.06 -13.62 -16.14
C VAL A 54 -7.74 -13.53 -14.65
N ILE A 55 -8.16 -14.51 -13.86
CA ILE A 55 -7.82 -14.58 -12.43
C ILE A 55 -6.31 -14.69 -12.24
N SER A 56 -5.65 -15.58 -13.00
CA SER A 56 -4.19 -15.75 -12.92
C SER A 56 -3.42 -14.46 -13.29
N GLU A 57 -3.89 -13.73 -14.29
CA GLU A 57 -3.30 -12.44 -14.68
C GLU A 57 -3.47 -11.38 -13.58
N LEU A 58 -4.66 -11.32 -12.95
CA LEU A 58 -4.90 -10.42 -11.81
C LEU A 58 -4.01 -10.75 -10.61
N ASP A 59 -3.88 -12.03 -10.26
CA ASP A 59 -3.02 -12.48 -9.17
C ASP A 59 -1.53 -12.16 -9.44
N GLU A 60 -1.09 -12.26 -10.69
CA GLU A 60 0.27 -11.91 -11.06
C GLU A 60 0.50 -10.38 -10.98
N GLU A 61 -0.46 -9.57 -11.41
CA GLU A 61 -0.40 -8.11 -11.28
C GLU A 61 -0.37 -7.67 -9.82
N LEU A 62 -1.20 -8.30 -8.96
CA LEU A 62 -1.21 -8.01 -7.53
C LEU A 62 0.13 -8.35 -6.88
N ARG A 63 0.70 -9.53 -7.15
CA ARG A 63 2.01 -9.94 -6.63
C ARG A 63 3.13 -8.99 -7.07
N LYS A 64 3.15 -8.58 -8.34
CA LYS A 64 4.14 -7.61 -8.82
C LYS A 64 4.05 -6.27 -8.09
N ASN A 65 2.82 -5.79 -7.83
CA ASN A 65 2.61 -4.56 -7.08
C ASN A 65 3.05 -4.70 -5.61
N GLU A 66 2.78 -5.83 -4.97
CA GLU A 66 3.22 -6.10 -3.60
C GLU A 66 4.75 -6.16 -3.51
N ASP A 67 5.42 -6.85 -4.43
CA ASP A 67 6.87 -6.94 -4.48
C ASP A 67 7.51 -5.56 -4.71
N TYR A 68 6.94 -4.76 -5.62
CA TYR A 68 7.38 -3.39 -5.84
C TYR A 68 7.23 -2.52 -4.59
N ASN A 69 6.09 -2.62 -3.91
CA ASN A 69 5.84 -1.88 -2.67
C ASN A 69 6.78 -2.31 -1.54
N LYS A 70 7.05 -3.62 -1.40
CA LYS A 70 8.03 -4.13 -0.43
C LYS A 70 9.43 -3.60 -0.68
N GLN A 71 9.89 -3.60 -1.94
CA GLN A 71 11.19 -3.05 -2.31
C GLN A 71 11.27 -1.54 -2.05
N ALA A 72 10.22 -0.78 -2.42
CA ALA A 72 10.15 0.65 -2.17
C ALA A 72 10.19 0.97 -0.67
N ASN A 73 9.46 0.19 0.15
CA ASN A 73 9.47 0.34 1.61
C ASN A 73 10.84 0.01 2.21
N SER A 74 11.50 -1.04 1.75
CA SER A 74 12.85 -1.39 2.21
C SER A 74 13.85 -0.27 1.92
N LEU A 75 13.79 0.34 0.73
CA LEU A 75 14.62 1.50 0.38
C LEU A 75 14.31 2.72 1.26
N ARG A 76 13.03 3.01 1.50
CA ARG A 76 12.61 4.10 2.41
C ARG A 76 13.15 3.89 3.82
N GLN A 77 13.05 2.69 4.35
CA GLN A 77 13.59 2.32 5.67
C GLN A 77 15.10 2.51 5.72
N PHE A 78 15.83 2.07 4.69
CA PHE A 78 17.28 2.27 4.59
C PHE A 78 17.65 3.75 4.59
N TYR A 79 16.94 4.58 3.83
CA TYR A 79 17.18 6.02 3.80
C TYR A 79 16.87 6.68 5.15
N LEU A 80 15.75 6.34 5.78
CA LEU A 80 15.39 6.85 7.11
C LEU A 80 16.45 6.50 8.16
N TYR A 81 16.87 5.22 8.16
CA TYR A 81 17.93 4.76 9.07
C TYR A 81 19.24 5.53 8.86
N SER A 82 19.63 5.75 7.61
CA SER A 82 20.83 6.51 7.27
C SER A 82 20.74 7.97 7.69
N LEU A 83 19.57 8.61 7.57
CA LEU A 83 19.33 9.98 8.01
C LEU A 83 19.43 10.09 9.53
N ILE A 84 18.77 9.22 10.27
CA ILE A 84 18.74 9.24 11.74
C ILE A 84 20.13 9.00 12.32
N ASN A 85 20.93 8.09 11.73
CA ASN A 85 22.28 7.80 12.18
C ASN A 85 23.35 8.75 11.62
N GLY A 86 22.97 9.84 10.95
CA GLY A 86 23.90 10.81 10.40
C GLY A 86 24.76 10.31 9.23
N SER A 87 24.52 9.11 8.73
CA SER A 87 25.27 8.51 7.62
C SER A 87 24.93 9.12 6.26
N ALA A 88 23.87 9.91 6.21
CA ALA A 88 23.37 10.56 5.00
C ALA A 88 24.24 11.75 4.52
N ALA A 89 25.20 12.20 5.33
CA ALA A 89 26.02 13.38 5.04
C ALA A 89 26.91 13.26 3.78
N ASN A 90 27.12 12.06 3.25
CA ASN A 90 28.05 11.80 2.14
C ASN A 90 27.37 11.62 0.77
N GLY A 91 26.24 12.27 0.52
CA GLY A 91 25.64 12.34 -0.82
C GLY A 91 24.86 11.10 -1.26
N ILE A 92 24.63 10.13 -0.37
CA ILE A 92 23.86 8.92 -0.66
C ILE A 92 22.36 9.22 -0.74
N VAL A 93 21.87 10.24 -0.02
CA VAL A 93 20.44 10.60 0.01
C VAL A 93 20.18 11.82 -0.87
N LYS A 94 20.04 11.61 -2.16
CA LYS A 94 19.59 12.67 -3.08
C LYS A 94 18.08 12.80 -3.19
N ASN A 95 17.32 11.82 -2.73
CA ASN A 95 15.87 11.78 -2.89
C ASN A 95 15.18 11.64 -1.52
N THR A 96 14.94 12.77 -0.87
CA THR A 96 14.19 12.89 0.39
C THR A 96 12.75 13.36 0.17
N GLU A 97 12.30 13.43 -1.09
CA GLU A 97 10.95 13.92 -1.42
C GLU A 97 9.84 13.12 -0.72
N PHE A 98 10.09 11.82 -0.46
CA PHE A 98 9.15 10.99 0.28
C PHE A 98 8.97 11.40 1.75
N LEU A 99 9.86 12.24 2.29
CA LEU A 99 9.75 12.80 3.65
C LEU A 99 9.00 14.15 3.68
N ASN A 100 8.65 14.69 2.52
CA ASN A 100 7.96 15.97 2.46
C ASN A 100 6.61 15.90 3.17
N GLY A 101 6.41 16.82 4.10
CA GLY A 101 5.18 16.91 4.90
C GLY A 101 5.21 16.08 6.19
N PHE A 102 6.19 15.20 6.40
CA PHE A 102 6.36 14.56 7.71
C PHE A 102 6.96 15.58 8.68
N ASN A 103 6.20 15.90 9.72
CA ASN A 103 6.52 16.99 10.64
C ASN A 103 6.42 16.61 12.13
N ARG A 104 6.14 15.35 12.42
CA ARG A 104 6.13 14.78 13.76
C ARG A 104 6.96 13.52 13.79
N LEU A 105 7.76 13.37 14.84
CA LEU A 105 8.54 12.17 15.13
C LEU A 105 8.14 11.66 16.50
N VAL A 106 7.81 10.36 16.56
CA VAL A 106 7.53 9.65 17.80
C VAL A 106 8.59 8.57 17.96
N LEU A 107 9.29 8.61 19.08
CA LEU A 107 10.21 7.54 19.49
C LEU A 107 9.45 6.60 20.43
N ILE A 108 9.48 5.32 20.10
CA ILE A 108 8.96 4.25 20.95
C ILE A 108 10.16 3.52 21.54
N GLU A 109 10.18 3.39 22.85
CA GLU A 109 11.25 2.69 23.58
C GLU A 109 10.65 1.62 24.50
N PHE A 110 11.19 0.41 24.41
CA PHE A 110 10.82 -0.72 25.26
C PHE A 110 11.95 -1.01 26.25
N ASN A 111 11.57 -1.34 27.47
CA ASN A 111 12.52 -1.72 28.54
C ASN A 111 13.18 -3.08 28.30
N SER A 112 12.76 -3.82 27.31
CA SER A 112 13.26 -5.15 26.95
C SER A 112 13.47 -5.28 25.45
N ASP A 113 14.13 -6.36 25.04
CA ASP A 113 14.33 -6.75 23.64
C ASP A 113 12.99 -7.20 23.01
N PHE A 114 12.11 -6.22 22.72
CA PHE A 114 10.77 -6.47 22.19
C PHE A 114 10.84 -6.89 20.70
N PHE A 115 11.47 -6.07 19.86
CA PHE A 115 11.51 -6.29 18.43
C PHE A 115 12.44 -7.45 18.00
N GLY A 116 13.28 -7.94 18.90
CA GLY A 116 14.07 -9.16 18.68
C GLY A 116 13.32 -10.44 19.04
N LYS A 117 12.26 -10.35 19.84
CA LYS A 117 11.46 -11.50 20.30
C LYS A 117 10.12 -11.64 19.60
N TYR A 118 9.54 -10.51 19.17
CA TYR A 118 8.21 -10.46 18.59
C TYR A 118 8.27 -9.88 17.18
N GLU A 119 7.59 -10.54 16.27
CA GLU A 119 7.36 -9.99 14.92
C GLU A 119 6.23 -8.96 15.00
N PHE A 120 6.59 -7.68 14.84
CA PHE A 120 5.64 -6.59 14.91
C PHE A 120 5.35 -6.04 13.51
N ASP A 121 4.10 -6.21 13.08
CA ASP A 121 3.59 -5.65 11.82
C ASP A 121 2.94 -4.29 12.08
N PHE A 122 3.71 -3.22 11.87
CA PHE A 122 3.23 -1.85 12.04
C PHE A 122 2.12 -1.49 11.07
N ASP A 123 2.18 -1.94 9.83
CA ASP A 123 1.18 -1.62 8.82
C ASP A 123 -0.17 -2.23 9.19
N LYS A 124 -0.17 -3.45 9.71
CA LYS A 124 -1.37 -4.10 10.27
C LYS A 124 -1.92 -3.34 11.48
N ALA A 125 -1.05 -2.92 12.39
CA ALA A 125 -1.44 -2.13 13.56
C ALA A 125 -2.13 -0.82 13.16
N VAL A 126 -1.57 -0.08 12.21
CA VAL A 126 -2.15 1.18 11.71
C VAL A 126 -3.50 0.96 11.04
N GLN A 127 -3.67 -0.12 10.25
CA GLN A 127 -4.95 -0.47 9.64
C GLN A 127 -6.05 -0.76 10.69
N ILE A 128 -5.68 -1.42 11.78
CA ILE A 128 -6.62 -1.74 12.88
C ILE A 128 -7.03 -0.47 13.65
N ILE A 129 -6.08 0.42 13.90
CA ILE A 129 -6.30 1.68 14.62
C ILE A 129 -7.12 2.66 13.79
N LYS A 130 -7.14 2.51 12.46
CA LYS A 130 -7.92 3.34 11.51
C LYS A 130 -7.64 4.84 11.63
N GLU A 131 -6.42 5.22 11.90
CA GLU A 131 -6.02 6.63 11.87
C GLU A 131 -5.71 7.09 10.45
N GLU A 132 -6.13 8.32 10.12
CA GLU A 132 -6.06 8.88 8.77
C GLU A 132 -4.70 9.51 8.42
N TRP A 133 -3.69 9.39 9.30
CA TRP A 133 -2.39 10.01 9.04
C TRP A 133 -1.50 9.11 8.17
N GLU A 134 -0.87 9.73 7.20
CA GLU A 134 0.24 9.09 6.51
C GLU A 134 1.40 8.92 7.50
N SER A 135 1.85 7.70 7.70
CA SER A 135 2.89 7.36 8.66
C SER A 135 3.99 6.53 8.02
N LEU A 136 5.22 6.70 8.53
CA LEU A 136 6.36 5.84 8.21
C LEU A 136 6.91 5.27 9.51
N TYR A 137 7.21 3.99 9.50
CA TYR A 137 7.74 3.24 10.62
C TYR A 137 9.14 2.72 10.35
N LEU A 138 10.00 2.75 11.36
CA LEU A 138 11.34 2.22 11.29
C LEU A 138 11.78 1.63 12.62
N ASN A 139 12.22 0.37 12.61
CA ASN A 139 12.97 -0.22 13.71
C ASN A 139 14.41 0.29 13.69
N LEU A 140 14.84 0.91 14.79
CA LEU A 140 16.22 1.36 14.96
C LEU A 140 17.10 0.23 15.53
N ASN A 141 16.59 -0.48 16.52
CA ASN A 141 17.24 -1.58 17.20
C ASN A 141 16.16 -2.44 17.91
N PRO A 142 16.54 -3.55 18.59
CA PRO A 142 15.58 -4.43 19.26
C PRO A 142 14.71 -3.78 20.34
N GLN A 143 15.07 -2.60 20.81
CA GLN A 143 14.34 -1.88 21.87
C GLN A 143 13.69 -0.59 21.41
N GLN A 144 14.04 -0.07 20.23
CA GLN A 144 13.63 1.26 19.78
C GLN A 144 13.09 1.26 18.38
N SER A 145 11.99 1.99 18.19
CA SER A 145 11.39 2.28 16.90
C SER A 145 11.02 3.74 16.76
N VAL A 146 10.98 4.21 15.55
CA VAL A 146 10.54 5.58 15.21
C VAL A 146 9.33 5.51 14.30
N ILE A 147 8.35 6.36 14.60
CA ILE A 147 7.22 6.66 13.72
C ILE A 147 7.34 8.12 13.28
N LEU A 148 7.30 8.34 11.98
CA LEU A 148 7.11 9.66 11.40
C LEU A 148 5.65 9.83 11.01
N LEU A 149 5.03 10.95 11.38
CA LEU A 149 3.66 11.29 11.06
C LEU A 149 3.62 12.54 10.20
N LYS A 150 2.74 12.51 9.21
CA LYS A 150 2.45 13.65 8.35
C LYS A 150 1.14 14.26 8.77
N THR A 151 1.21 15.47 9.34
CA THR A 151 0.04 16.24 9.72
C THR A 151 -0.02 17.52 8.88
N SER A 152 -1.22 18.02 8.55
CA SER A 152 -1.31 19.30 7.85
C SER A 152 -0.84 20.44 8.75
N GLU A 153 -0.39 21.57 8.15
CA GLU A 153 0.04 22.74 8.93
C GLU A 153 -1.09 23.30 9.79
N GLU A 154 -2.33 23.26 9.28
CA GLU A 154 -3.51 23.67 10.04
C GLU A 154 -3.81 22.74 11.22
N GLU A 155 -3.63 21.45 11.04
CA GLU A 155 -3.77 20.46 12.11
C GLU A 155 -2.63 20.57 13.11
N ALA A 156 -1.40 20.80 12.66
CA ALA A 156 -0.24 20.93 13.55
C ALA A 156 -0.39 22.08 14.57
N ALA A 157 -1.19 23.10 14.26
CA ALA A 157 -1.44 24.25 15.14
C ALA A 157 -2.60 24.03 16.12
N LYS A 158 -3.43 22.98 15.97
CA LYS A 158 -4.57 22.72 16.82
C LYS A 158 -4.19 21.91 18.06
N ALA A 159 -4.69 22.32 19.22
CA ALA A 159 -4.55 21.55 20.47
C ALA A 159 -5.12 20.11 20.35
N ASP A 160 -6.09 19.92 19.48
CA ASP A 160 -6.71 18.63 19.17
C ASP A 160 -5.75 17.62 18.53
N THR A 161 -4.74 18.09 17.78
CA THR A 161 -3.77 17.20 17.13
C THR A 161 -2.90 16.44 18.14
N ASN A 162 -2.49 17.07 19.22
CA ASN A 162 -1.74 16.38 20.28
C ASN A 162 -2.62 15.31 20.95
N TYR A 163 -3.88 15.62 21.23
CA TYR A 163 -4.81 14.64 21.77
C TYR A 163 -5.04 13.44 20.83
N ARG A 164 -5.16 13.68 19.53
CA ARG A 164 -5.28 12.61 18.54
C ARG A 164 -4.02 11.74 18.47
N ILE A 165 -2.82 12.35 18.55
CA ILE A 165 -1.55 11.63 18.61
C ILE A 165 -1.48 10.77 19.88
N GLU A 166 -1.83 11.32 21.05
CA GLU A 166 -1.87 10.56 22.30
C GLU A 166 -2.84 9.38 22.24
N ARG A 167 -4.01 9.59 21.65
CA ARG A 167 -4.99 8.53 21.43
C ARG A 167 -4.46 7.45 20.49
N PHE A 168 -3.82 7.83 19.39
CA PHE A 168 -3.17 6.91 18.48
C PHE A 168 -2.10 6.06 19.19
N LEU A 169 -1.23 6.71 19.97
CA LEU A 169 -0.18 6.03 20.72
C LEU A 169 -0.74 5.09 21.79
N SER A 170 -1.82 5.49 22.47
CA SER A 170 -2.52 4.63 23.42
C SER A 170 -3.13 3.40 22.76
N SER A 171 -3.74 3.57 21.58
CA SER A 171 -4.28 2.45 20.81
C SER A 171 -3.19 1.51 20.30
N LEU A 172 -2.06 2.07 19.84
CA LEU A 172 -0.90 1.30 19.43
C LEU A 172 -0.28 0.52 20.59
N HIS A 173 -0.17 1.15 21.76
CA HIS A 173 0.30 0.50 22.98
C HIS A 173 -0.59 -0.71 23.34
N ASN A 174 -1.90 -0.53 23.36
CA ASN A 174 -2.83 -1.61 23.65
C ASN A 174 -2.72 -2.75 22.64
N TYR A 175 -2.62 -2.43 21.35
CA TYR A 175 -2.42 -3.43 20.29
C TYR A 175 -1.15 -4.26 20.52
N ILE A 176 -0.04 -3.61 20.84
CA ILE A 176 1.24 -4.28 21.11
C ILE A 176 1.13 -5.24 22.31
N TYR A 177 0.42 -4.82 23.35
CA TYR A 177 0.24 -5.67 24.56
C TYR A 177 -0.74 -6.83 24.37
N GLU A 178 -1.67 -6.73 23.44
CA GLU A 178 -2.62 -7.81 23.14
C GLU A 178 -2.01 -8.89 22.23
N GLU A 179 -1.05 -8.52 21.38
CA GLU A 179 -0.38 -9.43 20.43
C GLU A 179 0.93 -10.05 21.02
N SER A 180 1.44 -9.57 22.16
CA SER A 180 2.67 -10.03 22.81
C SER A 180 2.37 -11.00 23.95
#